data_9b96c086f89fe3488e8646ead44ae907
#
_entry.id   9b96c086f89fe3488e8646ead44ae907
#
_cell.length_a   1.000
_cell.length_b   1.000
_cell.length_c   1.000
_cell.angle_alpha   90.00
_cell.angle_beta   90.00
_cell.angle_gamma   90.00
#
_symmetry.space_group_name_H-M   'P 1'
#
loop_
_entity.id
_entity.type
_entity.pdbx_description
1 polymer ?
#
loop_
_entity_poly.entity_id
_entity_poly.type
_entity_poly.pdbx_seq_one_letter_code
_entity_poly.pdbx_strand_id
1 'polypeptide(L)'
;MELDNCINYLLSTSQNRVFKHFKSLLSPYNITPAEYGVLNCLINSNLNTPKAIGNTLNLEPSTISGILDKMSKKDLITRQTDNENRRTVLINSTNKAKDLWPTLEKKAYQLNNHYFANLTNEETVVFKKI
;
A
#
# COMPACT_ATOMS: atom_id res chain seq x y z
N MET A 1 -17.27 -25.16 -14.60
CA MET A 1 -17.53 -24.15 -13.55
C MET A 1 -17.67 -22.78 -14.20
N GLU A 2 -18.73 -22.07 -13.89
CA GLU A 2 -18.93 -20.71 -14.37
C GLU A 2 -17.91 -19.77 -13.70
N LEU A 3 -17.46 -18.75 -14.44
CA LEU A 3 -16.43 -17.82 -13.93
C LEU A 3 -16.87 -17.11 -12.66
N ASP A 4 -18.14 -16.73 -12.54
CA ASP A 4 -18.67 -16.04 -11.37
C ASP A 4 -18.77 -16.92 -10.12
N ASN A 5 -18.45 -18.21 -10.23
CA ASN A 5 -18.29 -19.13 -9.11
C ASN A 5 -16.81 -19.45 -8.83
N CYS A 6 -15.89 -18.93 -9.63
CA CYS A 6 -14.45 -19.18 -9.48
C CYS A 6 -13.84 -18.16 -8.55
N ILE A 7 -13.27 -18.60 -7.42
CA ILE A 7 -12.72 -17.70 -6.40
C ILE A 7 -11.61 -16.80 -6.96
N ASN A 8 -10.76 -17.33 -7.84
CA ASN A 8 -9.69 -16.53 -8.43
C ASN A 8 -10.25 -15.37 -9.27
N TYR A 9 -11.27 -15.65 -10.07
CA TYR A 9 -11.94 -14.62 -10.86
C TYR A 9 -12.62 -13.58 -9.98
N LEU A 10 -13.33 -14.02 -8.94
CA LEU A 10 -14.03 -13.12 -8.01
C LEU A 10 -13.08 -12.20 -7.28
N LEU A 11 -11.97 -12.74 -6.77
CA LEU A 11 -10.95 -11.94 -6.08
C LEU A 11 -10.26 -10.97 -7.04
N SER A 12 -9.91 -11.44 -8.23
CA SER A 12 -9.24 -10.64 -9.26
C SER A 12 -10.11 -9.46 -9.70
N THR A 13 -11.39 -9.72 -9.95
CA THR A 13 -12.36 -8.69 -10.36
C THR A 13 -12.60 -7.69 -9.23
N SER A 14 -12.78 -8.19 -8.01
CA SER A 14 -13.00 -7.33 -6.83
C SER A 14 -11.77 -6.48 -6.55
N GLN A 15 -10.57 -7.07 -6.58
CA GLN A 15 -9.32 -6.34 -6.39
C GLN A 15 -9.16 -5.24 -7.43
N ASN A 16 -9.43 -5.53 -8.69
CA ASN A 16 -9.31 -4.56 -9.77
C ASN A 16 -10.27 -3.37 -9.57
N ARG A 17 -11.49 -3.63 -9.15
CA ARG A 17 -12.49 -2.60 -8.87
C ARG A 17 -12.07 -1.70 -7.71
N VAL A 18 -11.64 -2.30 -6.60
CA VAL A 18 -11.19 -1.56 -5.41
C VAL A 18 -9.92 -0.78 -5.74
N PHE A 19 -8.99 -1.39 -6.46
CA PHE A 19 -7.73 -0.73 -6.88
C PHE A 19 -8.00 0.53 -7.70
N LYS A 20 -8.87 0.46 -8.70
CA LYS A 20 -9.22 1.61 -9.53
C LYS A 20 -9.86 2.73 -8.72
N HIS A 21 -10.73 2.36 -7.78
CA HIS A 21 -11.36 3.33 -6.88
C HIS A 21 -10.30 4.01 -5.99
N PHE A 22 -9.43 3.23 -5.38
CA PHE A 22 -8.37 3.78 -4.52
C PHE A 22 -7.42 4.67 -5.31
N LYS A 23 -7.03 4.24 -6.49
CA LYS A 23 -6.20 5.03 -7.40
C LYS A 23 -6.83 6.40 -7.67
N SER A 24 -8.14 6.42 -7.92
CA SER A 24 -8.90 7.65 -8.16
C SER A 24 -8.89 8.58 -6.93
N LEU A 25 -9.04 8.02 -5.72
CA LEU A 25 -9.02 8.78 -4.47
C LEU A 25 -7.63 9.39 -4.16
N LEU A 26 -6.57 8.69 -4.56
CA LEU A 26 -5.18 9.12 -4.29
C LEU A 26 -4.59 10.00 -5.39
N SER A 27 -5.13 9.94 -6.60
CA SER A 27 -4.55 10.64 -7.75
C SER A 27 -4.42 12.17 -7.58
N PRO A 28 -5.33 12.89 -6.89
CA PRO A 28 -5.15 14.31 -6.66
C PRO A 28 -3.87 14.67 -5.90
N TYR A 29 -3.32 13.70 -5.16
CA TYR A 29 -2.11 13.88 -4.35
C TYR A 29 -0.87 13.30 -5.03
N ASN A 30 -1.01 12.80 -6.26
CA ASN A 30 0.06 12.16 -7.01
C ASN A 30 0.64 10.94 -6.28
N ILE A 31 -0.22 10.15 -5.65
CA ILE A 31 0.13 8.94 -4.90
C ILE A 31 -0.59 7.76 -5.54
N THR A 32 0.14 6.65 -5.74
CA THR A 32 -0.42 5.38 -6.19
C THR A 32 -0.81 4.51 -4.99
N PRO A 33 -1.69 3.51 -5.16
CA PRO A 33 -1.97 2.56 -4.08
C PRO A 33 -0.74 1.84 -3.55
N ALA A 34 0.23 1.49 -4.41
CA ALA A 34 1.47 0.86 -3.97
C ALA A 34 2.30 1.81 -3.11
N GLU A 35 2.39 3.08 -3.50
CA GLU A 35 3.09 4.11 -2.72
C GLU A 35 2.41 4.35 -1.37
N TYR A 36 1.08 4.32 -1.34
CA TYR A 36 0.33 4.36 -0.08
C TYR A 36 0.73 3.20 0.82
N GLY A 37 0.83 1.98 0.27
CA GLY A 37 1.26 0.80 1.01
C GLY A 37 2.65 0.96 1.62
N VAL A 38 3.60 1.50 0.85
CA VAL A 38 4.95 1.77 1.34
C VAL A 38 4.93 2.77 2.49
N LEU A 39 4.23 3.89 2.33
CA LEU A 39 4.11 4.90 3.39
C LEU A 39 3.45 4.33 4.64
N ASN A 40 2.44 3.49 4.47
CA ASN A 40 1.79 2.80 5.59
C ASN A 40 2.79 1.94 6.37
N CYS A 41 3.61 1.16 5.67
CA CYS A 41 4.66 0.35 6.30
C CYS A 41 5.64 1.22 7.08
N LEU A 42 6.08 2.33 6.51
CA LEU A 42 7.04 3.23 7.14
C LEU A 42 6.48 3.95 8.36
N ILE A 43 5.27 4.48 8.24
CA ILE A 43 4.69 5.38 9.25
C ILE A 43 3.96 4.60 10.33
N ASN A 44 3.13 3.63 9.97
CA ASN A 44 2.31 2.90 10.94
C ASN A 44 3.00 1.67 11.53
N SER A 45 3.85 1.00 10.77
CA SER A 45 4.47 -0.26 11.19
C SER A 45 5.97 -0.16 11.44
N ASN A 46 6.55 0.98 11.16
CA ASN A 46 7.98 1.26 11.34
C ASN A 46 8.88 0.24 10.62
N LEU A 47 8.40 -0.31 9.50
CA LEU A 47 9.17 -1.17 8.61
C LEU A 47 9.98 -0.27 7.69
N ASN A 48 11.31 -0.40 7.70
CA ASN A 48 12.19 0.57 7.07
C ASN A 48 13.23 -0.03 6.12
N THR A 49 13.08 -1.30 5.75
CA THR A 49 13.96 -1.91 4.74
C THR A 49 13.14 -2.33 3.52
N PRO A 50 13.75 -2.28 2.31
CA PRO A 50 13.05 -2.74 1.10
C PRO A 50 12.52 -4.17 1.22
N LYS A 51 13.29 -5.06 1.84
CA LYS A 51 12.90 -6.45 2.03
C LYS A 51 11.66 -6.59 2.91
N ALA A 52 11.65 -5.90 4.07
CA ALA A 52 10.52 -5.96 4.99
C ALA A 52 9.25 -5.38 4.36
N ILE A 53 9.38 -4.26 3.66
CA ILE A 53 8.27 -3.62 2.95
C ILE A 53 7.74 -4.53 1.84
N GLY A 54 8.64 -5.06 1.02
CA GLY A 54 8.28 -5.96 -0.07
C GLY A 54 7.57 -7.21 0.41
N ASN A 55 8.07 -7.83 1.48
CA ASN A 55 7.44 -9.02 2.06
C ASN A 55 6.03 -8.70 2.59
N THR A 56 5.85 -7.56 3.25
CA THR A 56 4.55 -7.16 3.79
C THR A 56 3.54 -6.89 2.68
N LEU A 57 3.98 -6.25 1.59
CA LEU A 57 3.10 -5.90 0.47
C LEU A 57 3.00 -7.02 -0.58
N ASN A 58 3.69 -8.14 -0.38
CA ASN A 58 3.74 -9.26 -1.33
C ASN A 58 4.24 -8.82 -2.71
N LEU A 59 5.30 -8.01 -2.72
CA LEU A 59 5.91 -7.49 -3.94
C LEU A 59 7.32 -8.07 -4.12
N GLU A 60 7.66 -8.39 -5.37
CA GLU A 60 8.99 -8.85 -5.72
C GLU A 60 10.03 -7.75 -5.52
N PRO A 61 11.32 -8.11 -5.24
CA PRO A 61 12.38 -7.12 -5.02
C PRO A 61 12.52 -6.10 -6.15
N SER A 62 12.40 -6.51 -7.40
CA SER A 62 12.49 -5.60 -8.55
C SER A 62 11.34 -4.61 -8.58
N THR A 63 10.14 -5.05 -8.22
CA THR A 63 8.94 -4.19 -8.17
C THR A 63 9.08 -3.15 -7.06
N ILE A 64 9.48 -3.58 -5.85
CA ILE A 64 9.65 -2.64 -4.73
C ILE A 64 10.76 -1.64 -5.01
N SER A 65 11.85 -2.06 -5.65
CA SER A 65 12.94 -1.17 -6.05
C SER A 65 12.44 -0.06 -6.98
N GLY A 66 11.64 -0.40 -7.97
CA GLY A 66 11.05 0.57 -8.89
C GLY A 66 10.10 1.56 -8.20
N ILE A 67 9.30 1.07 -7.26
CA ILE A 67 8.38 1.92 -6.48
C ILE A 67 9.18 2.91 -5.62
N LEU A 68 10.22 2.42 -4.93
CA LEU A 68 11.07 3.26 -4.09
C LEU A 68 11.81 4.33 -4.91
N ASP A 69 12.27 3.99 -6.11
CA ASP A 69 12.91 4.96 -7.01
C ASP A 69 11.95 6.10 -7.37
N LYS A 70 10.72 5.78 -7.70
CA LYS A 70 9.70 6.79 -8.01
C LYS A 70 9.36 7.65 -6.79
N MET A 71 9.25 7.03 -5.62
CA MET A 71 8.95 7.76 -4.38
C MET A 71 10.09 8.68 -3.97
N SER A 72 11.32 8.27 -4.21
CA SER A 72 12.50 9.12 -3.99
C SER A 72 12.46 10.37 -4.88
N LYS A 73 12.11 10.18 -6.15
CA LYS A 73 11.96 11.29 -7.12
C LYS A 73 10.83 12.24 -6.76
N LYS A 74 9.77 11.74 -6.12
CA LYS A 74 8.65 12.55 -5.64
C LYS A 74 8.92 13.21 -4.29
N ASP A 75 10.09 13.02 -3.72
CA ASP A 75 10.47 13.53 -2.39
C ASP A 75 9.56 12.99 -1.27
N LEU A 76 9.15 11.74 -1.38
CA LEU A 76 8.32 11.07 -0.37
C LEU A 76 9.16 10.26 0.60
N ILE A 77 10.32 9.79 0.15
CA ILE A 77 11.25 8.99 0.96
C ILE A 77 12.68 9.44 0.73
N THR A 78 13.54 9.12 1.69
CA THR A 78 14.99 9.16 1.55
C THR A 78 15.53 7.77 1.80
N ARG A 79 16.70 7.49 1.24
CA ARG A 79 17.39 6.22 1.42
C ARG A 79 18.77 6.50 1.97
N GLN A 80 19.19 5.71 2.96
CA GLN A 80 20.54 5.81 3.52
C GLN A 80 21.05 4.41 3.82
N THR A 81 22.37 4.27 3.79
CA THR A 81 23.03 3.02 4.15
C THR A 81 23.03 2.88 5.67
N ASP A 82 22.75 1.66 6.15
CA ASP A 82 22.86 1.34 7.57
C ASP A 82 24.33 1.42 7.98
N ASN A 83 24.64 2.19 9.05
CA ASN A 83 25.99 2.34 9.57
C ASN A 83 26.58 1.03 10.09
N GLU A 84 25.73 0.14 10.60
CA GLU A 84 26.14 -1.16 11.15
C GLU A 84 26.26 -2.23 10.08
N ASN A 85 25.46 -2.13 9.01
CA ASN A 85 25.47 -3.08 7.91
C ASN A 85 25.33 -2.33 6.59
N ARG A 86 26.45 -2.10 5.92
CA ARG A 86 26.53 -1.33 4.66
C ARG A 86 25.73 -1.96 3.50
N ARG A 87 25.35 -3.23 3.60
CA ARG A 87 24.51 -3.91 2.59
C ARG A 87 23.02 -3.61 2.76
N THR A 88 22.64 -3.07 3.91
CA THR A 88 21.27 -2.76 4.22
C THR A 88 20.98 -1.31 3.92
N VAL A 89 19.95 -1.06 3.13
CA VAL A 89 19.44 0.28 2.86
C VAL A 89 18.27 0.54 3.82
N LEU A 90 18.31 1.70 4.47
CA LEU A 90 17.22 2.15 5.34
C LEU A 90 16.40 3.20 4.61
N ILE A 91 15.08 3.04 4.70
CA ILE A 91 14.12 3.93 4.07
C ILE A 91 13.47 4.79 5.15
N ASN A 92 13.40 6.10 4.91
CA ASN A 92 12.74 7.04 5.81
C ASN A 92 11.71 7.85 5.04
N SER A 93 10.55 8.09 5.66
CA SER A 93 9.58 9.02 5.10
C SER A 93 10.05 10.46 5.32
N THR A 94 9.81 11.32 4.33
CA THR A 94 10.15 12.75 4.41
C THR A 94 9.09 13.49 5.21
N ASN A 95 9.39 14.74 5.60
CA ASN A 95 8.40 15.61 6.22
C ASN A 95 7.21 15.85 5.29
N LYS A 96 7.46 15.99 3.99
CA LYS A 96 6.40 16.10 2.98
C LYS A 96 5.44 14.92 3.06
N ALA A 97 5.97 13.69 3.11
CA ALA A 97 5.14 12.49 3.23
C ALA A 97 4.38 12.45 4.55
N LYS A 98 5.02 12.79 5.65
CA LYS A 98 4.40 12.81 6.98
C LYS A 98 3.27 13.84 7.05
N ASP A 99 3.45 15.00 6.45
CA ASP A 99 2.41 16.04 6.41
C ASP A 99 1.22 15.62 5.53
N LEU A 100 1.48 14.87 4.48
CA LEU A 100 0.45 14.37 3.56
C LEU A 100 -0.30 13.16 4.12
N TRP A 101 0.34 12.39 5.00
CA TRP A 101 -0.16 11.10 5.47
C TRP A 101 -1.58 11.13 6.05
N PRO A 102 -1.96 12.08 6.93
CA PRO A 102 -3.33 12.12 7.47
C PRO A 102 -4.39 12.20 6.37
N THR A 103 -4.13 12.95 5.31
CA THR A 103 -5.04 13.07 4.16
C THR A 103 -5.15 11.75 3.40
N LEU A 104 -4.02 11.09 3.15
CA LEU A 104 -3.99 9.79 2.47
C LEU A 104 -4.70 8.72 3.28
N GLU A 105 -4.47 8.69 4.59
CA GLU A 105 -5.11 7.73 5.49
C GLU A 105 -6.63 7.94 5.51
N LYS A 106 -7.08 9.20 5.50
CA LYS A 106 -8.49 9.53 5.39
C LYS A 106 -9.12 8.97 4.11
N LYS A 107 -8.39 9.02 2.99
CA LYS A 107 -8.85 8.42 1.72
C LYS A 107 -8.94 6.90 1.82
N ALA A 108 -8.03 6.25 2.53
CA ALA A 108 -8.10 4.81 2.78
C ALA A 108 -9.31 4.45 3.63
N TYR A 109 -9.61 5.21 4.67
CA TYR A 109 -10.83 5.02 5.46
C TYR A 109 -12.08 5.23 4.62
N GLN A 110 -12.09 6.22 3.75
CA GLN A 110 -13.20 6.47 2.83
C GLN A 110 -13.43 5.26 1.91
N LEU A 111 -12.35 4.69 1.37
CA LEU A 111 -12.41 3.47 0.56
C LEU A 111 -13.00 2.30 1.36
N ASN A 112 -12.48 2.07 2.57
CA ASN A 112 -12.94 1.01 3.44
C ASN A 112 -14.43 1.14 3.76
N ASN A 113 -14.87 2.33 4.13
CA ASN A 113 -16.27 2.58 4.47
C ASN A 113 -17.20 2.32 3.29
N HIS A 114 -16.76 2.66 2.09
CA HIS A 114 -17.56 2.42 0.88
C HIS A 114 -17.85 0.93 0.67
N TYR A 115 -16.85 0.08 0.86
CA TYR A 115 -16.99 -1.36 0.58
C TYR A 115 -17.48 -2.14 1.81
N PHE A 116 -16.95 -1.88 3.00
CA PHE A 116 -17.33 -2.62 4.20
C PHE A 116 -18.72 -2.24 4.73
N ALA A 117 -19.24 -1.07 4.37
CA ALA A 117 -20.61 -0.69 4.76
C ALA A 117 -21.66 -1.65 4.22
N ASN A 118 -21.39 -2.34 3.11
CA ASN A 118 -22.29 -3.31 2.51
C ASN A 118 -22.09 -4.73 3.05
N LEU A 119 -21.15 -4.92 3.97
CA LEU A 119 -20.87 -6.22 4.58
C LEU A 119 -21.32 -6.22 6.04
N THR A 120 -21.81 -7.36 6.50
CA THR A 120 -22.06 -7.57 7.93
C THR A 120 -20.71 -7.70 8.66
N ASN A 121 -20.72 -7.58 9.99
CA ASN A 121 -19.53 -7.80 10.81
C ASN A 121 -18.97 -9.22 10.59
N GLU A 122 -19.86 -10.21 10.47
CA GLU A 122 -19.46 -11.60 10.21
C GLU A 122 -18.78 -11.74 8.85
N GLU A 123 -19.35 -11.13 7.81
CA GLU A 123 -18.78 -11.16 6.46
C GLU A 123 -17.41 -10.48 6.43
N THR A 124 -17.24 -9.37 7.13
CA THR A 124 -15.95 -8.67 7.23
C THR A 124 -14.90 -9.55 7.90
N VAL A 125 -15.25 -10.27 8.96
CA VAL A 125 -14.35 -11.20 9.64
C VAL A 125 -13.91 -12.32 8.69
N VAL A 126 -14.86 -12.90 7.94
CA VAL A 126 -14.57 -13.96 6.96
C VAL A 126 -13.66 -13.43 5.85
N PHE A 127 -13.93 -12.23 5.35
CA PHE A 127 -13.13 -11.60 4.30
C PHE A 127 -11.66 -11.44 4.72
N LYS A 128 -11.41 -11.04 5.96
CA LYS A 128 -10.04 -10.88 6.48
C LYS A 128 -9.28 -12.19 6.60
N LYS A 129 -9.97 -13.34 6.59
CA LYS A 129 -9.33 -14.66 6.61
C LYS A 129 -8.83 -15.10 5.26
N ILE A 130 -9.31 -14.53 4.20
CA ILE A 130 -8.88 -14.88 2.85
C ILE A 130 -7.51 -14.27 2.54
#